data_25566128fdb142d6cf1e15843919ce66
#
_entry.id   25566128fdb142d6cf1e15843919ce66
#
_cell.length_a   1.000
_cell.length_b   1.000
_cell.length_c   1.000
_cell.angle_alpha   90.00
_cell.angle_beta   90.00
_cell.angle_gamma   90.00
#
_symmetry.space_group_name_H-M   'P 1'
#
loop_
_entity.id
_entity.type
_entity.pdbx_description
1 polymer ?
#
loop_
_entity_poly.entity_id
_entity_poly.type
_entity_poly.pdbx_seq_one_letter_code
_entity_poly.pdbx_strand_id
1 'polypeptide(L)'
;MKNSFKFFKCIILCLYLVSITNSCTPNKKDKDKRTVFNYNEKEGVSSLDPVMATNTENIWPVNQLFNGLLQMDDSLKVMPCIAKSWFISDDGLTYKFILRNDVRFHDNKCFDKSKGRTVTAKDFVFSFNRLYDPRVSGALSYVTNIDRTEKTNYKGFFAVNDTTLLIYLKEPYSAFLSTLTMAYFSVIPYEAIEMYGQDFRRNPVGTGPFTFKMWDEGTKLVLIKNENYFEYDGEHRLPYLDALTVSFVKDRETAFMELLNGKYDMLSGADAFNINEVLDKNGDLKPVYAKKFTLQKQTYLKTDYLGILVDEKIDIVKNSPLRLKALRQAINYGFDRVKMVKYFRNNIGFPATEGFVPRGLHSYDANIVKGYSYNPEKVRQLLIEAGYPDGKNMPEITLHTTELYLEQLEFIQSQLAENNIHIKISVDKSSVLRQAVGSCEYNFFKKSWVADYADEENCLSLFYSKNFTPIGPNYTHYRNPDFDILFEKAIKEQNTEVQKFLYQKMDQLLINDAPIVPLYYDQVIRLVHKNISDFSTNPMNLLKLKLVKKVNS
;
A
#
# COMPACT_ATOMS: atom_id res chain seq x y z
N MET A 1 44.73 81.48 -3.39
CA MET A 1 43.86 80.80 -2.37
C MET A 1 42.58 80.18 -2.89
N LYS A 2 42.20 80.29 -4.17
CA LYS A 2 40.95 79.64 -4.70
C LYS A 2 41.15 78.23 -5.25
N ASN A 3 42.36 77.75 -5.52
CA ASN A 3 42.63 76.45 -6.09
C ASN A 3 42.86 75.37 -5.02
N SER A 4 43.19 75.69 -3.80
CA SER A 4 43.42 74.78 -2.69
C SER A 4 42.09 74.15 -2.14
N PHE A 5 41.01 74.92 -2.25
CA PHE A 5 39.67 74.45 -1.75
C PHE A 5 38.96 73.46 -2.67
N LYS A 6 39.26 73.46 -3.98
CA LYS A 6 38.72 72.49 -4.94
C LYS A 6 39.40 71.14 -4.83
N PHE A 7 40.68 71.09 -4.50
CA PHE A 7 41.39 69.81 -4.32
C PHE A 7 40.99 69.09 -3.05
N PHE A 8 40.70 69.82 -1.99
CA PHE A 8 40.23 69.23 -0.72
C PHE A 8 38.81 68.67 -0.80
N LYS A 9 37.90 69.29 -1.59
CA LYS A 9 36.56 68.78 -1.85
C LYS A 9 36.57 67.52 -2.71
N CYS A 10 37.48 67.38 -3.68
CA CYS A 10 37.60 66.14 -4.46
C CYS A 10 38.16 64.98 -3.66
N ILE A 11 39.08 65.19 -2.72
CA ILE A 11 39.63 64.13 -1.86
C ILE A 11 38.60 63.66 -0.87
N ILE A 12 37.75 64.51 -0.29
CA ILE A 12 36.66 64.12 0.60
C ILE A 12 35.55 63.38 -0.17
N LEU A 13 35.25 63.75 -1.42
CA LEU A 13 34.28 63.05 -2.26
C LEU A 13 34.80 61.68 -2.72
N CYS A 14 36.10 61.52 -3.00
CA CYS A 14 36.69 60.21 -3.29
C CYS A 14 36.78 59.29 -2.05
N LEU A 15 37.01 59.82 -0.86
CA LEU A 15 36.98 59.06 0.38
C LEU A 15 35.57 58.62 0.76
N TYR A 16 34.53 59.38 0.42
CA TYR A 16 33.11 58.96 0.62
C TYR A 16 32.67 57.95 -0.42
N LEU A 17 33.19 57.92 -1.63
CA LEU A 17 32.92 56.93 -2.66
C LEU A 17 33.61 55.58 -2.38
N VAL A 18 34.77 55.57 -1.73
CA VAL A 18 35.50 54.35 -1.36
C VAL A 18 34.87 53.66 -0.14
N SER A 19 34.15 54.42 0.73
CA SER A 19 33.43 53.82 1.88
C SER A 19 32.08 53.22 1.50
N ILE A 20 31.52 53.42 0.30
CA ILE A 20 30.26 52.85 -0.16
C ILE A 20 30.49 51.52 -0.92
N THR A 21 31.71 51.22 -1.37
CA THR A 21 32.00 49.97 -2.12
C THR A 21 32.35 48.77 -1.23
N ASN A 22 32.42 48.90 0.09
CA ASN A 22 32.68 47.79 1.01
C ASN A 22 31.43 47.19 1.67
N SER A 23 30.23 47.50 1.13
CA SER A 23 28.98 46.98 1.69
C SER A 23 28.21 46.06 0.73
N CYS A 24 28.91 45.26 -0.07
CA CYS A 24 28.32 44.11 -0.76
C CYS A 24 29.31 42.95 -0.75
N THR A 25 29.66 42.45 0.43
CA THR A 25 29.93 41.04 0.50
C THR A 25 28.59 40.34 0.27
N PRO A 26 28.43 39.51 -0.78
CA PRO A 26 27.28 38.64 -0.82
C PRO A 26 27.35 37.81 0.45
N ASN A 27 26.41 38.03 1.37
CA ASN A 27 26.12 37.05 2.42
C ASN A 27 26.11 35.72 1.69
N LYS A 28 27.12 34.87 1.90
CA LYS A 28 27.00 33.48 1.66
C LYS A 28 25.69 33.12 2.39
N LYS A 29 24.59 32.97 1.65
CA LYS A 29 23.40 32.33 2.19
C LYS A 29 23.95 31.13 2.92
N ASP A 30 23.86 31.11 4.25
CA ASP A 30 24.03 29.91 5.00
C ASP A 30 23.12 28.92 4.29
N LYS A 31 23.73 27.97 3.57
CA LYS A 31 22.98 26.88 2.96
C LYS A 31 22.16 26.33 4.09
N ASP A 32 20.87 26.44 3.99
CA ASP A 32 19.92 25.95 4.98
C ASP A 32 20.36 24.53 5.36
N LYS A 33 20.88 24.37 6.58
CA LYS A 33 21.47 23.10 7.03
C LYS A 33 20.41 22.05 7.28
N ARG A 34 19.12 22.40 7.05
CA ARG A 34 18.00 21.49 7.26
C ARG A 34 18.07 20.29 6.32
N THR A 35 17.85 19.13 6.90
CA THR A 35 17.76 17.86 6.18
C THR A 35 16.33 17.64 5.70
N VAL A 36 16.07 17.93 4.43
CA VAL A 36 14.75 17.78 3.80
C VAL A 36 14.74 16.54 2.91
N PHE A 37 13.80 15.63 3.13
CA PHE A 37 13.56 14.50 2.23
C PHE A 37 12.48 14.88 1.21
N ASN A 38 12.82 14.75 -0.08
CA ASN A 38 11.97 15.16 -1.19
C ASN A 38 11.58 13.94 -2.02
N TYR A 39 10.30 13.76 -2.29
CA TYR A 39 9.84 12.72 -3.22
C TYR A 39 8.67 13.20 -4.08
N ASN A 40 8.38 12.47 -5.12
CA ASN A 40 7.26 12.75 -6.02
C ASN A 40 6.14 11.73 -5.84
N GLU A 41 4.89 12.24 -5.78
CA GLU A 41 3.66 11.43 -5.79
C GLU A 41 2.79 11.91 -6.97
N LYS A 42 2.85 11.19 -8.09
CA LYS A 42 2.30 11.65 -9.37
C LYS A 42 0.78 11.88 -9.37
N GLU A 43 0.04 11.08 -8.62
CA GLU A 43 -1.43 11.19 -8.55
C GLU A 43 -1.87 12.34 -7.64
N GLY A 44 -0.96 12.81 -6.78
CA GLY A 44 -1.24 13.83 -5.78
C GLY A 44 -2.03 13.29 -4.58
N VAL A 45 -2.07 14.09 -3.54
CA VAL A 45 -2.83 13.80 -2.31
C VAL A 45 -4.23 14.37 -2.45
N SER A 46 -5.27 13.63 -2.09
CA SER A 46 -6.66 14.09 -2.11
C SER A 46 -7.20 14.38 -0.70
N SER A 47 -6.65 13.72 0.32
CA SER A 47 -7.05 13.91 1.71
C SER A 47 -5.93 13.54 2.67
N LEU A 48 -5.78 14.31 3.75
CA LEU A 48 -4.94 13.99 4.90
C LEU A 48 -5.77 13.53 6.11
N ASP A 49 -7.07 13.31 5.94
CA ASP A 49 -7.91 12.68 6.98
C ASP A 49 -7.69 11.15 6.97
N PRO A 50 -7.27 10.53 8.09
CA PRO A 50 -7.00 9.09 8.15
C PRO A 50 -8.14 8.20 7.66
N VAL A 51 -9.40 8.57 7.93
CA VAL A 51 -10.58 7.78 7.50
C VAL A 51 -10.79 7.79 5.98
N MET A 52 -10.08 8.65 5.25
CA MET A 52 -10.08 8.75 3.79
C MET A 52 -8.81 8.19 3.14
N ALA A 53 -7.91 7.58 3.91
CA ALA A 53 -6.64 7.06 3.41
C ALA A 53 -6.81 5.68 2.73
N THR A 54 -7.48 5.67 1.58
CA THR A 54 -7.86 4.45 0.83
C THR A 54 -6.83 4.02 -0.21
N ASN A 55 -5.82 4.83 -0.48
CA ASN A 55 -4.79 4.59 -1.49
C ASN A 55 -3.42 5.05 -1.00
N THR A 56 -2.37 4.58 -1.64
CA THR A 56 -0.98 4.82 -1.23
C THR A 56 -0.65 6.31 -1.15
N GLU A 57 -1.16 7.12 -2.07
CA GLU A 57 -0.93 8.56 -2.17
C GLU A 57 -1.41 9.31 -0.94
N ASN A 58 -2.48 8.83 -0.30
CA ASN A 58 -2.99 9.37 0.95
C ASN A 58 -2.36 8.67 2.17
N ILE A 59 -2.16 7.32 2.13
CA ILE A 59 -1.62 6.53 3.25
C ILE A 59 -0.21 7.00 3.63
N TRP A 60 0.66 7.28 2.66
CA TRP A 60 2.04 7.67 2.93
C TRP A 60 2.15 8.96 3.75
N PRO A 61 1.56 10.10 3.35
CA PRO A 61 1.60 11.31 4.17
C PRO A 61 0.80 11.18 5.48
N VAL A 62 -0.32 10.44 5.49
CA VAL A 62 -1.10 10.19 6.71
C VAL A 62 -0.23 9.47 7.75
N ASN A 63 0.54 8.47 7.37
CA ASN A 63 1.43 7.73 8.28
C ASN A 63 2.60 8.59 8.81
N GLN A 64 2.92 9.73 8.19
CA GLN A 64 3.89 10.68 8.75
C GLN A 64 3.26 11.62 9.78
N LEU A 65 1.94 11.86 9.67
CA LEU A 65 1.19 12.82 10.49
C LEU A 65 0.51 12.19 11.70
N PHE A 66 0.20 10.89 11.63
CA PHE A 66 -0.65 10.23 12.63
C PHE A 66 -0.03 8.93 13.13
N ASN A 67 -0.53 8.47 14.28
CA ASN A 67 -0.25 7.15 14.83
C ASN A 67 -1.56 6.48 15.27
N GLY A 68 -1.57 5.14 15.26
CA GLY A 68 -2.63 4.31 15.83
C GLY A 68 -2.27 3.71 17.19
N LEU A 69 -3.09 2.78 17.66
CA LEU A 69 -2.77 1.96 18.84
C LEU A 69 -1.49 1.16 18.61
N LEU A 70 -1.38 0.57 17.43
CA LEU A 70 -0.35 -0.36 17.02
C LEU A 70 0.33 0.15 15.74
N GLN A 71 1.51 -0.36 15.47
CA GLN A 71 2.26 -0.17 14.22
C GLN A 71 2.80 -1.52 13.75
N MET A 72 3.35 -1.55 12.54
CA MET A 72 3.93 -2.76 11.98
C MET A 72 5.44 -2.54 11.77
N ASP A 73 6.27 -3.51 12.13
CA ASP A 73 7.69 -3.48 11.77
C ASP A 73 7.89 -3.84 10.29
N ASP A 74 9.14 -3.90 9.84
CA ASP A 74 9.44 -4.20 8.44
C ASP A 74 9.30 -5.69 8.08
N SER A 75 9.16 -6.55 9.10
CA SER A 75 8.87 -7.98 8.99
C SER A 75 7.37 -8.28 9.08
N LEU A 76 6.51 -7.27 9.06
CA LEU A 76 5.05 -7.36 9.20
C LEU A 76 4.57 -7.79 10.58
N LYS A 77 5.42 -7.75 11.60
CA LYS A 77 5.02 -8.03 12.97
C LYS A 77 4.31 -6.83 13.58
N VAL A 78 3.18 -7.08 14.22
CA VAL A 78 2.44 -6.07 14.98
C VAL A 78 3.23 -5.66 16.22
N MET A 79 3.47 -4.37 16.37
CA MET A 79 4.28 -3.78 17.43
C MET A 79 3.48 -2.72 18.21
N PRO A 80 3.82 -2.47 19.49
CA PRO A 80 3.29 -1.34 20.23
C PRO A 80 3.53 -0.01 19.50
N CYS A 81 2.56 0.93 19.65
CA CYS A 81 2.72 2.33 19.24
C CYS A 81 2.19 3.23 20.36
N ILE A 82 0.98 3.81 20.25
CA ILE A 82 0.36 4.55 21.36
C ILE A 82 -0.11 3.59 22.46
N ALA A 83 -0.57 2.39 22.12
CA ALA A 83 -0.70 1.32 23.12
C ALA A 83 0.70 0.75 23.45
N LYS A 84 1.09 0.77 24.71
CA LYS A 84 2.34 0.15 25.18
C LYS A 84 2.23 -1.36 25.38
N SER A 85 1.01 -1.87 25.59
CA SER A 85 0.68 -3.29 25.69
C SER A 85 -0.80 -3.53 25.45
N TRP A 86 -1.15 -4.77 25.15
CA TRP A 86 -2.54 -5.22 25.02
C TRP A 86 -2.73 -6.62 25.58
N PHE A 87 -3.98 -6.97 25.87
CA PHE A 87 -4.41 -8.28 26.35
C PHE A 87 -5.67 -8.67 25.59
N ILE A 88 -5.77 -9.94 25.26
CA ILE A 88 -6.93 -10.54 24.60
C ILE A 88 -7.56 -11.51 25.57
N SER A 89 -8.89 -11.50 25.74
CA SER A 89 -9.60 -12.49 26.53
C SER A 89 -9.52 -13.89 25.90
N ASP A 90 -9.64 -14.93 26.72
CA ASP A 90 -9.53 -16.33 26.27
C ASP A 90 -10.54 -16.71 25.18
N ASP A 91 -11.70 -16.05 25.14
CA ASP A 91 -12.72 -16.21 24.10
C ASP A 91 -12.41 -15.40 22.83
N GLY A 92 -11.35 -14.60 22.81
CA GLY A 92 -10.97 -13.76 21.68
C GLY A 92 -11.90 -12.59 21.39
N LEU A 93 -12.84 -12.26 22.28
CA LEU A 93 -13.86 -11.22 22.06
C LEU A 93 -13.54 -9.86 22.65
N THR A 94 -12.69 -9.82 23.68
CA THR A 94 -12.35 -8.55 24.37
C THR A 94 -10.88 -8.23 24.21
N TYR A 95 -10.59 -7.06 23.68
CA TYR A 95 -9.24 -6.53 23.55
C TYR A 95 -9.06 -5.35 24.51
N LYS A 96 -8.11 -5.46 25.43
CA LYS A 96 -7.75 -4.40 26.39
C LYS A 96 -6.41 -3.80 26.01
N PHE A 97 -6.38 -2.51 25.70
CA PHE A 97 -5.16 -1.76 25.38
C PHE A 97 -4.80 -0.85 26.55
N ILE A 98 -3.50 -0.85 26.90
CA ILE A 98 -2.92 0.07 27.90
C ILE A 98 -2.11 1.11 27.13
N LEU A 99 -2.54 2.37 27.19
CA LEU A 99 -1.95 3.47 26.46
C LEU A 99 -0.73 4.04 27.19
N ARG A 100 0.18 4.65 26.41
CA ARG A 100 1.20 5.57 26.90
C ARG A 100 0.50 6.85 27.42
N ASN A 101 1.16 7.57 28.31
CA ASN A 101 0.67 8.84 28.87
C ASN A 101 1.54 10.05 28.46
N ASP A 102 2.54 9.81 27.58
CA ASP A 102 3.50 10.81 27.12
C ASP A 102 3.26 11.22 25.65
N VAL A 103 2.24 10.69 24.98
CA VAL A 103 1.89 11.04 23.60
C VAL A 103 1.03 12.30 23.58
N ARG A 104 1.43 13.27 22.76
CA ARG A 104 0.70 14.54 22.59
C ARG A 104 0.29 14.74 21.13
N PHE A 105 -0.87 15.36 20.92
CA PHE A 105 -1.23 15.88 19.62
C PHE A 105 -0.28 17.01 19.19
N HIS A 106 -0.17 17.22 17.89
CA HIS A 106 0.55 18.35 17.30
C HIS A 106 -0.01 19.67 17.81
N ASP A 107 0.83 20.66 18.02
CA ASP A 107 0.41 22.03 18.34
C ASP A 107 -0.49 22.57 17.23
N ASN A 108 -1.67 23.04 17.59
CA ASN A 108 -2.66 23.57 16.64
C ASN A 108 -3.63 24.53 17.33
N LYS A 109 -4.17 25.49 16.56
CA LYS A 109 -5.12 26.48 17.06
C LYS A 109 -6.46 25.91 17.57
N CYS A 110 -6.77 24.64 17.30
CA CYS A 110 -7.94 23.97 17.86
C CYS A 110 -7.81 23.69 19.37
N PHE A 111 -6.61 23.76 19.93
CA PHE A 111 -6.37 23.57 21.36
C PHE A 111 -6.20 24.90 22.10
N ASP A 112 -6.46 24.86 23.42
CA ASP A 112 -6.15 26.00 24.29
C ASP A 112 -4.69 26.42 24.16
N LYS A 113 -4.46 27.73 24.04
CA LYS A 113 -3.12 28.33 23.79
C LYS A 113 -2.38 27.72 22.62
N SER A 114 -3.09 27.10 21.70
CA SER A 114 -2.55 26.40 20.51
C SER A 114 -1.56 25.28 20.86
N LYS A 115 -1.63 24.68 22.07
CA LYS A 115 -0.74 23.60 22.52
C LYS A 115 -1.48 22.26 22.53
N GLY A 116 -0.96 21.31 21.75
CA GLY A 116 -1.52 19.96 21.70
C GLY A 116 -1.57 19.32 23.10
N ARG A 117 -2.71 18.76 23.47
CA ARG A 117 -2.89 18.04 24.73
C ARG A 117 -2.44 16.58 24.63
N THR A 118 -2.33 15.89 25.76
CA THR A 118 -2.06 14.46 25.83
C THR A 118 -3.22 13.66 25.24
N VAL A 119 -2.89 12.58 24.51
CA VAL A 119 -3.85 11.60 23.97
C VAL A 119 -4.43 10.76 25.11
N THR A 120 -5.72 10.50 25.03
CA THR A 120 -6.45 9.65 25.98
C THR A 120 -7.22 8.54 25.25
N ALA A 121 -7.69 7.55 26.01
CA ALA A 121 -8.54 6.49 25.45
C ALA A 121 -9.85 7.02 24.84
N LYS A 122 -10.37 8.16 25.33
CA LYS A 122 -11.55 8.82 24.77
C LYS A 122 -11.32 9.31 23.34
N ASP A 123 -10.09 9.70 22.99
CA ASP A 123 -9.75 10.13 21.64
C ASP A 123 -9.81 8.96 20.66
N PHE A 124 -9.40 7.76 21.08
CA PHE A 124 -9.56 6.55 20.30
C PHE A 124 -11.04 6.17 20.13
N VAL A 125 -11.85 6.26 21.18
CA VAL A 125 -13.30 6.05 21.09
C VAL A 125 -13.92 6.99 20.08
N PHE A 126 -13.56 8.28 20.13
CA PHE A 126 -14.02 9.28 19.16
C PHE A 126 -13.57 8.92 17.73
N SER A 127 -12.27 8.68 17.54
CA SER A 127 -11.69 8.39 16.21
C SER A 127 -12.32 7.16 15.57
N PHE A 128 -12.48 6.07 16.33
CA PHE A 128 -13.02 4.80 15.81
C PHE A 128 -14.52 4.87 15.53
N ASN A 129 -15.26 5.69 16.28
CA ASN A 129 -16.68 5.93 15.96
C ASN A 129 -16.88 6.66 14.63
N ARG A 130 -15.91 7.46 14.15
CA ARG A 130 -15.97 8.09 12.83
C ARG A 130 -15.95 7.08 11.67
N LEU A 131 -15.40 5.87 11.89
CA LEU A 131 -15.37 4.82 10.87
C LEU A 131 -16.78 4.33 10.46
N TYR A 132 -17.80 4.62 11.27
CA TYR A 132 -19.19 4.31 10.95
C TYR A 132 -19.91 5.43 10.19
N ASP A 133 -19.30 6.59 10.00
CA ASP A 133 -19.91 7.67 9.23
C ASP A 133 -19.68 7.43 7.73
N PRO A 134 -20.72 7.04 6.96
CA PRO A 134 -20.58 6.72 5.54
C PRO A 134 -20.18 7.94 4.68
N ARG A 135 -20.30 9.16 5.23
CA ARG A 135 -19.95 10.40 4.52
C ARG A 135 -18.44 10.61 4.44
N VAL A 136 -17.69 10.03 5.37
CA VAL A 136 -16.25 10.27 5.50
C VAL A 136 -15.41 8.98 5.49
N SER A 137 -16.01 7.81 5.68
CA SER A 137 -15.27 6.55 5.86
C SER A 137 -15.35 5.62 4.66
N GLY A 138 -14.17 5.24 4.13
CA GLY A 138 -14.02 4.07 3.24
C GLY A 138 -13.75 2.76 4.00
N ALA A 139 -13.76 2.78 5.34
CA ALA A 139 -13.26 1.70 6.20
C ALA A 139 -14.37 0.98 7.00
N LEU A 140 -15.64 1.17 6.66
CA LEU A 140 -16.77 0.57 7.37
C LEU A 140 -16.66 -0.96 7.46
N SER A 141 -16.18 -1.63 6.41
CA SER A 141 -16.01 -3.08 6.37
C SER A 141 -15.13 -3.62 7.50
N TYR A 142 -14.08 -2.88 7.91
CA TYR A 142 -13.13 -3.30 8.95
C TYR A 142 -13.64 -3.18 10.39
N VAL A 143 -14.80 -2.55 10.58
CA VAL A 143 -15.43 -2.37 11.91
C VAL A 143 -16.77 -3.12 12.03
N THR A 144 -17.18 -3.89 11.05
CA THR A 144 -18.45 -4.63 11.06
C THR A 144 -18.52 -5.69 12.15
N ASN A 145 -17.36 -6.26 12.55
CA ASN A 145 -17.23 -7.24 13.63
C ASN A 145 -17.18 -6.60 15.04
N ILE A 146 -17.18 -5.29 15.15
CA ILE A 146 -17.25 -4.62 16.47
C ILE A 146 -18.65 -4.81 17.06
N ASP A 147 -18.74 -5.27 18.30
CA ASP A 147 -20.00 -5.45 19.00
C ASP A 147 -20.56 -4.13 19.51
N ARG A 148 -21.55 -3.62 18.80
CA ARG A 148 -22.26 -2.37 19.15
C ARG A 148 -23.65 -2.64 19.76
N THR A 149 -23.95 -3.87 20.16
CA THR A 149 -25.22 -4.21 20.76
C THR A 149 -25.33 -3.63 22.18
N GLU A 150 -26.56 -3.41 22.64
CA GLU A 150 -26.82 -2.92 24.01
C GLU A 150 -26.42 -3.92 25.10
N LYS A 151 -26.10 -5.18 24.74
CA LYS A 151 -25.58 -6.20 25.65
C LYS A 151 -24.25 -5.78 26.28
N THR A 152 -23.42 -5.06 25.53
CA THR A 152 -22.29 -4.34 26.07
C THR A 152 -22.76 -2.89 26.24
N ASN A 153 -22.92 -2.37 27.43
CA ASN A 153 -23.26 -0.97 27.72
C ASN A 153 -22.30 0.05 27.06
N TYR A 154 -21.40 -0.38 26.16
CA TYR A 154 -20.20 0.35 25.72
C TYR A 154 -20.08 0.56 24.21
N LYS A 155 -21.08 0.17 23.41
CA LYS A 155 -21.12 0.39 21.94
C LYS A 155 -19.80 0.04 21.19
N GLY A 156 -19.13 -1.04 21.61
CA GLY A 156 -17.95 -1.61 20.97
C GLY A 156 -16.59 -1.01 21.36
N PHE A 157 -16.52 0.29 21.64
CA PHE A 157 -15.29 0.97 22.07
C PHE A 157 -15.55 1.66 23.41
N PHE A 158 -14.73 1.37 24.42
CA PHE A 158 -14.94 1.90 25.76
C PHE A 158 -13.63 2.38 26.42
N ALA A 159 -13.59 3.65 26.80
CA ALA A 159 -12.53 4.22 27.60
C ALA A 159 -12.84 4.00 29.09
N VAL A 160 -12.14 3.05 29.72
CA VAL A 160 -12.25 2.78 31.17
C VAL A 160 -11.74 3.97 31.99
N ASN A 161 -10.62 4.53 31.55
CA ASN A 161 -9.97 5.73 32.06
C ASN A 161 -9.11 6.34 30.92
N ASP A 162 -8.32 7.35 31.21
CA ASP A 162 -7.52 8.06 30.21
C ASP A 162 -6.49 7.17 29.50
N THR A 163 -6.05 6.07 30.11
CA THR A 163 -5.00 5.19 29.58
C THR A 163 -5.46 3.76 29.30
N THR A 164 -6.74 3.44 29.47
CA THR A 164 -7.25 2.07 29.24
C THR A 164 -8.43 2.09 28.29
N LEU A 165 -8.27 1.43 27.15
CA LEU A 165 -9.28 1.25 26.11
C LEU A 165 -9.67 -0.22 26.03
N LEU A 166 -10.97 -0.49 25.95
CA LEU A 166 -11.53 -1.81 25.63
C LEU A 166 -12.18 -1.77 24.26
N ILE A 167 -12.00 -2.84 23.49
CA ILE A 167 -12.70 -3.09 22.22
C ILE A 167 -13.37 -4.45 22.32
N TYR A 168 -14.65 -4.52 21.93
CA TYR A 168 -15.44 -5.73 21.95
C TYR A 168 -15.80 -6.17 20.55
N LEU A 169 -15.54 -7.46 20.23
CA LEU A 169 -15.89 -8.09 18.98
C LEU A 169 -17.15 -8.94 19.12
N LYS A 170 -17.91 -9.11 18.03
CA LYS A 170 -19.05 -10.04 17.93
C LYS A 170 -18.59 -11.49 17.86
N GLU A 171 -17.50 -11.74 17.13
CA GLU A 171 -16.89 -13.05 16.92
C GLU A 171 -15.36 -12.91 16.99
N PRO A 172 -14.64 -13.96 17.45
CA PRO A 172 -13.18 -13.95 17.43
C PRO A 172 -12.65 -13.67 16.02
N TYR A 173 -11.62 -12.83 15.92
CA TYR A 173 -11.04 -12.45 14.64
C TYR A 173 -9.52 -12.30 14.77
N SER A 174 -8.78 -13.27 14.25
CA SER A 174 -7.33 -13.37 14.40
C SER A 174 -6.57 -12.20 13.74
N ALA A 175 -7.05 -11.71 12.59
CA ALA A 175 -6.44 -10.58 11.89
C ALA A 175 -6.72 -9.20 12.54
N PHE A 176 -7.48 -9.13 13.64
CA PHE A 176 -7.91 -7.85 14.22
C PHE A 176 -6.76 -6.93 14.59
N LEU A 177 -5.68 -7.45 15.21
CA LEU A 177 -4.52 -6.63 15.55
C LEU A 177 -3.81 -6.08 14.30
N SER A 178 -3.74 -6.86 13.22
CA SER A 178 -3.19 -6.41 11.94
C SER A 178 -4.04 -5.29 11.33
N THR A 179 -5.38 -5.40 11.39
CA THR A 179 -6.27 -4.32 10.91
C THR A 179 -6.08 -3.02 11.68
N LEU A 180 -5.81 -3.07 12.99
CA LEU A 180 -5.55 -1.89 13.82
C LEU A 180 -4.24 -1.15 13.48
N THR A 181 -3.39 -1.72 12.63
CA THR A 181 -2.17 -1.02 12.14
C THR A 181 -2.44 -0.15 10.91
N MET A 182 -3.63 -0.24 10.31
CA MET A 182 -4.01 0.54 9.14
C MET A 182 -4.18 2.03 9.49
N ALA A 183 -3.92 2.89 8.54
CA ALA A 183 -4.05 4.35 8.68
C ALA A 183 -5.44 4.78 9.19
N TYR A 184 -6.50 4.05 8.84
CA TYR A 184 -7.87 4.30 9.29
C TYR A 184 -8.05 4.33 10.80
N PHE A 185 -7.24 3.55 11.54
CA PHE A 185 -7.27 3.44 13.00
C PHE A 185 -6.35 4.42 13.71
N SER A 186 -5.97 5.48 13.04
CA SER A 186 -5.20 6.57 13.64
C SER A 186 -6.04 7.39 14.62
N VAL A 187 -5.41 7.89 15.69
CA VAL A 187 -6.06 8.78 16.66
C VAL A 187 -6.06 10.23 16.18
N ILE A 188 -7.19 10.90 16.34
CA ILE A 188 -7.38 12.32 16.06
C ILE A 188 -8.08 13.02 17.24
N PRO A 189 -7.82 14.31 17.48
CA PRO A 189 -8.52 15.07 18.50
C PRO A 189 -9.89 15.52 18.01
N TYR A 190 -10.91 15.42 18.88
CA TYR A 190 -12.26 15.87 18.55
C TYR A 190 -12.32 17.37 18.26
N GLU A 191 -11.49 18.16 18.95
CA GLU A 191 -11.40 19.62 18.80
C GLU A 191 -11.04 20.03 17.37
N ALA A 192 -10.23 19.23 16.69
CA ALA A 192 -9.89 19.53 15.30
C ALA A 192 -11.09 19.28 14.36
N ILE A 193 -11.89 18.26 14.62
CA ILE A 193 -13.11 18.01 13.85
C ILE A 193 -14.18 19.08 14.13
N GLU A 194 -14.33 19.52 15.40
CA GLU A 194 -15.21 20.63 15.74
C GLU A 194 -14.80 21.94 15.05
N MET A 195 -13.50 22.23 14.99
CA MET A 195 -13.00 23.45 14.37
C MET A 195 -13.04 23.44 12.85
N TYR A 196 -12.63 22.32 12.22
CA TYR A 196 -12.41 22.28 10.77
C TYR A 196 -13.49 21.53 9.99
N GLY A 197 -14.30 20.68 10.64
CA GLY A 197 -15.33 19.89 9.96
C GLY A 197 -14.76 19.10 8.79
N GLN A 198 -15.32 19.30 7.59
CA GLN A 198 -14.84 18.65 6.36
C GLN A 198 -13.46 19.16 5.90
N ASP A 199 -13.06 20.37 6.29
CA ASP A 199 -11.73 20.91 5.98
C ASP A 199 -10.61 20.28 6.82
N PHE A 200 -10.93 19.37 7.74
CA PHE A 200 -9.93 18.57 8.44
C PHE A 200 -8.99 17.83 7.47
N ARG A 201 -9.51 17.41 6.30
CA ARG A 201 -8.68 16.81 5.23
C ARG A 201 -7.47 17.67 4.82
N ARG A 202 -7.51 18.99 5.05
CA ARG A 202 -6.46 19.96 4.70
C ARG A 202 -5.80 20.57 5.94
N ASN A 203 -6.33 20.33 7.11
CA ASN A 203 -5.84 20.85 8.39
C ASN A 203 -5.64 19.69 9.38
N PRO A 204 -4.79 18.70 9.04
CA PRO A 204 -4.60 17.52 9.84
C PRO A 204 -3.94 17.88 11.19
N VAL A 205 -4.44 17.27 12.25
CA VAL A 205 -3.87 17.35 13.59
C VAL A 205 -3.70 15.93 14.14
N GLY A 206 -2.47 15.44 14.15
CA GLY A 206 -2.14 14.08 14.56
C GLY A 206 -1.13 14.04 15.70
N THR A 207 -0.43 12.91 15.80
CA THR A 207 0.58 12.62 16.82
C THR A 207 1.92 12.19 16.20
N GLY A 208 1.97 12.15 14.87
CA GLY A 208 3.05 11.56 14.08
C GLY A 208 4.41 12.25 14.19
N PRO A 209 5.44 11.65 13.57
CA PRO A 209 6.80 12.18 13.59
C PRO A 209 6.95 13.52 12.85
N PHE A 210 6.03 13.85 11.97
CA PHE A 210 6.01 15.14 11.29
C PHE A 210 4.68 15.86 11.51
N THR A 211 4.71 17.19 11.49
CA THR A 211 3.56 18.08 11.61
C THR A 211 3.25 18.74 10.28
N PHE A 212 2.00 19.07 10.06
CA PHE A 212 1.56 19.75 8.85
C PHE A 212 2.08 21.19 8.80
N LYS A 213 2.68 21.58 7.67
CA LYS A 213 3.14 22.94 7.42
C LYS A 213 2.30 23.67 6.37
N MET A 214 2.15 23.05 5.19
CA MET A 214 1.33 23.59 4.10
C MET A 214 1.01 22.52 3.07
N TRP A 215 -0.09 22.70 2.40
CA TRP A 215 -0.48 21.93 1.22
C TRP A 215 -1.04 22.87 0.15
N ASP A 216 -0.30 22.96 -0.96
CA ASP A 216 -0.71 23.62 -2.20
C ASP A 216 -1.20 22.51 -3.13
N GLU A 217 -2.53 22.37 -3.24
CA GLU A 217 -3.17 21.26 -3.97
C GLU A 217 -2.73 21.26 -5.44
N GLY A 218 -2.36 20.09 -5.93
CA GLY A 218 -1.82 19.90 -7.28
C GLY A 218 -0.35 20.30 -7.46
N THR A 219 0.29 20.90 -6.46
CA THR A 219 1.69 21.36 -6.54
C THR A 219 2.59 20.62 -5.55
N LYS A 220 2.33 20.78 -4.24
CA LYS A 220 3.19 20.21 -3.20
C LYS A 220 2.54 20.15 -1.81
N LEU A 221 3.00 19.20 -1.02
CA LEU A 221 2.76 19.09 0.42
C LEU A 221 4.09 19.25 1.17
N VAL A 222 4.10 20.00 2.28
CA VAL A 222 5.27 20.17 3.15
C VAL A 222 4.90 19.80 4.57
N LEU A 223 5.67 18.89 5.14
CA LEU A 223 5.59 18.48 6.55
C LEU A 223 6.92 18.85 7.22
N ILE A 224 6.89 19.21 8.50
CA ILE A 224 8.07 19.56 9.29
C ILE A 224 8.20 18.66 10.51
N LYS A 225 9.40 18.50 11.01
CA LYS A 225 9.70 17.70 12.20
C LYS A 225 8.77 18.02 13.37
N ASN A 226 8.28 17.00 14.04
CA ASN A 226 7.62 17.11 15.34
C ASN A 226 8.67 17.04 16.46
N GLU A 227 9.05 18.17 17.03
CA GLU A 227 10.05 18.24 18.10
C GLU A 227 9.59 17.55 19.41
N ASN A 228 8.29 17.26 19.53
CA ASN A 228 7.69 16.60 20.69
C ASN A 228 7.29 15.14 20.42
N TYR A 229 7.82 14.54 19.33
CA TYR A 229 7.48 13.15 19.02
C TYR A 229 7.93 12.19 20.12
N PHE A 230 7.13 11.19 20.42
CA PHE A 230 7.30 10.34 21.61
C PHE A 230 8.26 9.15 21.42
N GLU A 231 8.69 8.84 20.19
CA GLU A 231 9.61 7.74 19.93
C GLU A 231 11.06 8.22 19.86
N TYR A 232 11.96 7.31 20.22
CA TYR A 232 13.40 7.54 20.27
C TYR A 232 14.15 6.39 19.56
N ASP A 233 15.31 6.71 18.99
CA ASP A 233 16.33 5.77 18.57
C ASP A 233 17.56 5.99 19.47
N GLY A 234 17.75 5.12 20.48
CA GLY A 234 18.65 5.37 21.57
C GLY A 234 18.28 6.65 22.34
N GLU A 235 19.20 7.60 22.40
CA GLU A 235 18.98 8.91 23.03
C GLU A 235 18.41 9.96 22.07
N HIS A 236 18.38 9.66 20.75
CA HIS A 236 17.90 10.61 19.75
C HIS A 236 16.39 10.56 19.62
N ARG A 237 15.73 11.71 19.80
CA ARG A 237 14.29 11.85 19.53
C ARG A 237 14.03 11.88 18.02
N LEU A 238 13.19 10.98 17.57
CA LEU A 238 12.79 10.91 16.15
C LEU A 238 11.87 12.09 15.75
N PRO A 239 11.77 12.41 14.46
CA PRO A 239 12.54 11.87 13.34
C PRO A 239 13.93 12.51 13.21
N TYR A 240 14.80 11.90 12.37
CA TYR A 240 16.10 12.50 12.03
C TYR A 240 15.98 13.67 11.05
N LEU A 241 15.05 13.57 10.09
CA LEU A 241 14.80 14.58 9.06
C LEU A 241 14.10 15.81 9.64
N ASP A 242 14.47 17.01 9.17
CA ASP A 242 13.84 18.27 9.58
C ASP A 242 12.53 18.55 8.85
N ALA A 243 12.39 18.05 7.62
CA ALA A 243 11.19 18.24 6.82
C ALA A 243 11.02 17.18 5.72
N LEU A 244 9.79 17.07 5.23
CA LEU A 244 9.42 16.31 4.04
C LEU A 244 8.78 17.25 3.03
N THR A 245 9.12 17.08 1.74
CA THR A 245 8.41 17.74 0.64
C THR A 245 7.92 16.70 -0.34
N VAL A 246 6.63 16.69 -0.60
CA VAL A 246 5.99 15.85 -1.60
C VAL A 246 5.59 16.73 -2.78
N SER A 247 6.10 16.43 -3.95
CA SER A 247 5.71 17.10 -5.21
C SER A 247 4.71 16.27 -5.98
N PHE A 248 3.92 16.89 -6.87
CA PHE A 248 2.85 16.23 -7.61
C PHE A 248 3.08 16.35 -9.13
N VAL A 249 4.26 15.92 -9.60
CA VAL A 249 4.63 15.93 -11.02
C VAL A 249 4.10 14.66 -11.68
N LYS A 250 3.15 14.82 -12.60
CA LYS A 250 2.47 13.70 -13.30
C LYS A 250 3.33 13.08 -14.41
N ASP A 251 4.10 13.91 -15.09
CA ASP A 251 4.94 13.45 -16.19
C ASP A 251 6.15 12.67 -15.66
N ARG A 252 6.22 11.40 -16.07
CA ARG A 252 7.24 10.44 -15.63
C ARG A 252 8.65 10.87 -15.99
N GLU A 253 8.85 11.36 -17.21
CA GLU A 253 10.18 11.74 -17.71
C GLU A 253 10.68 12.98 -16.96
N THR A 254 9.80 13.96 -16.74
CA THR A 254 10.11 15.13 -15.91
C THR A 254 10.48 14.73 -14.48
N ALA A 255 9.69 13.84 -13.84
CA ALA A 255 10.00 13.39 -12.49
C ALA A 255 11.34 12.64 -12.42
N PHE A 256 11.66 11.83 -13.43
CA PHE A 256 12.95 11.14 -13.51
C PHE A 256 14.13 12.11 -13.71
N MET A 257 13.99 13.10 -14.59
CA MET A 257 15.02 14.15 -14.75
C MET A 257 15.25 14.95 -13.46
N GLU A 258 14.19 15.25 -12.72
CA GLU A 258 14.27 15.93 -11.42
C GLU A 258 15.01 15.07 -10.37
N LEU A 259 14.82 13.74 -10.38
CA LEU A 259 15.61 12.82 -9.55
C LEU A 259 17.10 12.86 -9.94
N LEU A 260 17.42 12.78 -11.25
CA LEU A 260 18.80 12.83 -11.75
C LEU A 260 19.53 14.12 -11.37
N ASN A 261 18.78 15.22 -11.29
CA ASN A 261 19.24 16.56 -10.89
C ASN A 261 19.30 16.74 -9.36
N GLY A 262 18.93 15.71 -8.57
CA GLY A 262 18.99 15.75 -7.11
C GLY A 262 17.87 16.56 -6.45
N LYS A 263 16.77 16.86 -7.16
CA LYS A 263 15.59 17.50 -6.58
C LYS A 263 14.76 16.53 -5.74
N TYR A 264 14.71 15.26 -6.15
CA TYR A 264 14.09 14.19 -5.38
C TYR A 264 15.14 13.26 -4.79
N ASP A 265 14.86 12.71 -3.62
CA ASP A 265 15.69 11.72 -2.95
C ASP A 265 15.32 10.29 -3.34
N MET A 266 14.08 10.09 -3.78
CA MET A 266 13.61 8.81 -4.30
C MET A 266 12.51 8.97 -5.35
N LEU A 267 12.38 7.94 -6.20
CA LEU A 267 11.18 7.61 -6.95
C LEU A 267 10.77 6.16 -6.61
N SER A 268 9.47 5.92 -6.50
CA SER A 268 8.90 4.62 -6.14
C SER A 268 7.87 4.15 -7.17
N GLY A 269 7.90 2.85 -7.48
CA GLY A 269 7.00 2.21 -8.43
C GLY A 269 7.66 1.89 -9.76
N ALA A 270 7.22 0.80 -10.38
CA ALA A 270 7.75 0.34 -11.67
C ALA A 270 7.41 1.30 -12.83
N ASP A 271 6.41 2.14 -12.65
CA ASP A 271 5.96 3.14 -13.61
C ASP A 271 6.52 4.55 -13.34
N ALA A 272 7.32 4.71 -12.28
CA ALA A 272 7.92 6.00 -11.92
C ALA A 272 9.10 6.39 -12.84
N PHE A 273 9.68 5.44 -13.56
CA PHE A 273 10.75 5.64 -14.53
C PHE A 273 10.73 4.56 -15.61
N ASN A 274 11.44 4.80 -16.72
CA ASN A 274 11.57 3.78 -17.76
C ASN A 274 12.49 2.64 -17.29
N ILE A 275 11.90 1.50 -16.94
CA ILE A 275 12.64 0.32 -16.43
C ILE A 275 13.72 -0.12 -17.42
N ASN A 276 13.43 -0.17 -18.72
CA ASN A 276 14.37 -0.60 -19.75
C ASN A 276 15.55 0.36 -19.91
N GLU A 277 15.36 1.63 -19.56
CA GLU A 277 16.44 2.62 -19.56
C GLU A 277 17.35 2.46 -18.35
N VAL A 278 16.76 2.24 -17.16
CA VAL A 278 17.46 2.28 -15.86
C VAL A 278 18.04 0.93 -15.48
N LEU A 279 17.32 -0.15 -15.76
CA LEU A 279 17.71 -1.51 -15.39
C LEU A 279 18.24 -2.29 -16.59
N ASP A 280 19.09 -3.29 -16.30
CA ASP A 280 19.47 -4.31 -17.25
C ASP A 280 18.41 -5.44 -17.31
N LYS A 281 18.68 -6.47 -18.13
CA LYS A 281 17.76 -7.62 -18.31
C LYS A 281 17.65 -8.52 -17.06
N ASN A 282 18.55 -8.37 -16.09
CA ASN A 282 18.53 -9.10 -14.82
C ASN A 282 17.75 -8.33 -13.75
N GLY A 283 17.31 -7.10 -14.07
CA GLY A 283 16.64 -6.19 -13.14
C GLY A 283 17.61 -5.45 -12.22
N ASP A 284 18.89 -5.37 -12.55
CA ASP A 284 19.89 -4.64 -11.79
C ASP A 284 20.12 -3.25 -12.39
N LEU A 285 20.56 -2.28 -11.56
CA LEU A 285 20.89 -0.95 -12.04
C LEU A 285 22.04 -0.97 -13.04
N LYS A 286 21.85 -0.32 -14.19
CA LYS A 286 22.96 -0.08 -15.11
C LYS A 286 24.05 0.74 -14.43
N PRO A 287 25.35 0.53 -14.77
CA PRO A 287 26.49 1.14 -14.08
C PRO A 287 26.43 2.67 -13.98
N VAL A 288 25.83 3.34 -14.97
CA VAL A 288 25.70 4.81 -14.99
C VAL A 288 24.83 5.30 -13.84
N TYR A 289 23.73 4.60 -13.52
CA TYR A 289 22.82 4.95 -12.43
C TYR A 289 23.31 4.42 -11.08
N ALA A 290 23.93 3.24 -11.06
CA ALA A 290 24.47 2.63 -9.85
C ALA A 290 25.55 3.46 -9.14
N LYS A 291 26.14 4.48 -9.83
CA LYS A 291 27.06 5.44 -9.20
C LYS A 291 26.37 6.36 -8.19
N LYS A 292 25.13 6.80 -8.49
CA LYS A 292 24.39 7.80 -7.70
C LYS A 292 23.26 7.20 -6.86
N PHE A 293 22.71 6.07 -7.29
CA PHE A 293 21.50 5.50 -6.72
C PHE A 293 21.73 4.08 -6.20
N THR A 294 20.85 3.68 -5.29
CA THR A 294 20.58 2.28 -4.93
C THR A 294 19.19 1.90 -5.42
N LEU A 295 19.03 0.67 -5.87
CA LEU A 295 17.73 0.08 -6.18
C LEU A 295 17.29 -0.76 -4.99
N GLN A 296 16.24 -0.34 -4.32
CA GLN A 296 15.55 -1.18 -3.35
C GLN A 296 14.53 -2.05 -4.09
N LYS A 297 14.58 -3.36 -3.86
CA LYS A 297 13.60 -4.33 -4.35
C LYS A 297 12.97 -4.98 -3.14
N GLN A 298 11.67 -4.80 -2.96
CA GLN A 298 10.93 -5.35 -1.84
C GLN A 298 9.79 -6.22 -2.34
N THR A 299 9.63 -7.42 -1.79
CA THR A 299 8.42 -8.22 -1.97
C THR A 299 7.20 -7.36 -1.63
N TYR A 300 6.17 -7.42 -2.46
CA TYR A 300 4.92 -6.70 -2.26
C TYR A 300 3.79 -7.69 -2.01
N LEU A 301 2.95 -7.43 -1.03
CA LEU A 301 1.78 -8.28 -0.74
C LEU A 301 0.72 -8.10 -1.82
N LYS A 302 1.12 -8.40 -3.06
CA LYS A 302 0.29 -8.27 -4.25
C LYS A 302 0.45 -9.48 -5.14
N THR A 303 -0.69 -10.07 -5.52
CA THR A 303 -0.77 -11.12 -6.53
C THR A 303 -1.52 -10.61 -7.76
N ASP A 304 -0.87 -10.70 -8.91
CA ASP A 304 -1.47 -10.45 -10.21
C ASP A 304 -1.99 -11.77 -10.80
N TYR A 305 -3.24 -11.76 -11.27
CA TYR A 305 -3.91 -12.97 -11.73
C TYR A 305 -4.95 -12.70 -12.82
N LEU A 306 -5.39 -13.77 -13.49
CA LEU A 306 -6.61 -13.75 -14.28
C LEU A 306 -7.71 -14.43 -13.45
N GLY A 307 -8.84 -13.77 -13.31
CA GLY A 307 -10.02 -14.31 -12.62
C GLY A 307 -10.97 -14.98 -13.62
N ILE A 308 -11.57 -16.08 -13.21
CA ILE A 308 -12.57 -16.82 -14.00
C ILE A 308 -13.85 -16.89 -13.17
N LEU A 309 -14.92 -16.31 -13.67
CA LEU A 309 -16.24 -16.45 -13.06
C LEU A 309 -16.72 -17.88 -13.28
N VAL A 310 -16.99 -18.62 -12.18
CA VAL A 310 -17.27 -20.07 -12.24
C VAL A 310 -18.66 -20.47 -11.77
N ASP A 311 -19.54 -19.52 -11.40
CA ASP A 311 -20.91 -19.83 -10.97
C ASP A 311 -21.81 -20.18 -12.16
N GLU A 312 -22.08 -21.48 -12.33
CA GLU A 312 -22.91 -22.00 -13.42
C GLU A 312 -24.37 -21.55 -13.38
N LYS A 313 -24.81 -20.82 -12.35
CA LYS A 313 -26.13 -20.18 -12.32
C LYS A 313 -26.19 -18.96 -13.22
N ILE A 314 -25.04 -18.39 -13.58
CA ILE A 314 -24.91 -17.20 -14.43
C ILE A 314 -24.81 -17.65 -15.90
N ASP A 315 -25.62 -17.04 -16.78
CA ASP A 315 -25.75 -17.51 -18.16
C ASP A 315 -24.46 -17.45 -18.97
N ILE A 316 -23.62 -16.42 -18.76
CA ILE A 316 -22.32 -16.33 -19.42
C ILE A 316 -21.39 -17.50 -19.05
N VAL A 317 -21.51 -18.05 -17.84
CA VAL A 317 -20.72 -19.19 -17.37
C VAL A 317 -21.26 -20.50 -17.95
N LYS A 318 -22.60 -20.69 -17.98
CA LYS A 318 -23.22 -21.92 -18.54
C LYS A 318 -22.75 -22.21 -19.95
N ASN A 319 -22.59 -21.17 -20.76
CA ASN A 319 -22.22 -21.28 -22.17
C ASN A 319 -20.70 -21.21 -22.40
N SER A 320 -19.92 -20.96 -21.37
CA SER A 320 -18.46 -20.84 -21.46
C SER A 320 -17.78 -22.22 -21.31
N PRO A 321 -16.77 -22.53 -22.12
CA PRO A 321 -15.95 -23.72 -21.90
C PRO A 321 -15.16 -23.64 -20.59
N LEU A 322 -14.96 -22.45 -20.02
CA LEU A 322 -14.26 -22.22 -18.75
C LEU A 322 -15.02 -22.74 -17.51
N ARG A 323 -16.30 -23.16 -17.64
CA ARG A 323 -16.99 -23.92 -16.61
C ARG A 323 -16.29 -25.24 -16.29
N LEU A 324 -15.55 -25.82 -17.26
CA LEU A 324 -14.83 -27.06 -17.12
C LEU A 324 -13.50 -26.85 -16.38
N LYS A 325 -13.34 -27.50 -15.24
CA LYS A 325 -12.13 -27.42 -14.41
C LYS A 325 -10.87 -27.80 -15.20
N ALA A 326 -10.94 -28.89 -16.00
CA ALA A 326 -9.81 -29.34 -16.81
C ALA A 326 -9.31 -28.25 -17.77
N LEU A 327 -10.21 -27.48 -18.39
CA LEU A 327 -9.80 -26.39 -19.28
C LEU A 327 -9.16 -25.22 -18.49
N ARG A 328 -9.68 -24.87 -17.30
CA ARG A 328 -9.04 -23.84 -16.45
C ARG A 328 -7.63 -24.25 -16.03
N GLN A 329 -7.44 -25.53 -15.71
CA GLN A 329 -6.12 -26.10 -15.41
C GLN A 329 -5.23 -26.13 -16.65
N ALA A 330 -5.76 -26.45 -17.85
CA ALA A 330 -5.02 -26.40 -19.10
C ALA A 330 -4.46 -24.99 -19.38
N ILE A 331 -5.27 -23.95 -19.19
CA ILE A 331 -4.82 -22.55 -19.31
C ILE A 331 -3.68 -22.28 -18.31
N ASN A 332 -3.80 -22.76 -17.08
CA ASN A 332 -2.78 -22.57 -16.06
C ASN A 332 -1.42 -23.21 -16.43
N TYR A 333 -1.43 -24.40 -17.07
CA TYR A 333 -0.22 -25.06 -17.57
C TYR A 333 0.26 -24.54 -18.92
N GLY A 334 -0.54 -23.74 -19.62
CA GLY A 334 -0.35 -23.43 -21.04
C GLY A 334 0.66 -22.33 -21.36
N PHE A 335 1.27 -21.66 -20.36
CA PHE A 335 2.24 -20.58 -20.60
C PHE A 335 3.36 -20.54 -19.55
N ASP A 336 4.50 -19.99 -19.95
CA ASP A 336 5.72 -19.89 -19.16
C ASP A 336 5.78 -18.56 -18.39
N ARG A 337 5.40 -18.60 -17.09
CA ARG A 337 5.45 -17.47 -16.17
C ARG A 337 6.86 -16.91 -15.96
N VAL A 338 7.88 -17.78 -16.02
CA VAL A 338 9.29 -17.37 -15.83
C VAL A 338 9.71 -16.48 -16.99
N LYS A 339 9.42 -16.90 -18.25
CA LYS A 339 9.67 -16.06 -19.43
C LYS A 339 8.88 -14.77 -19.39
N MET A 340 7.61 -14.82 -18.99
CA MET A 340 6.76 -13.64 -18.88
C MET A 340 7.38 -12.59 -17.94
N VAL A 341 7.77 -12.98 -16.72
CA VAL A 341 8.41 -12.05 -15.77
C VAL A 341 9.75 -11.54 -16.29
N LYS A 342 10.54 -12.41 -16.91
CA LYS A 342 11.84 -12.04 -17.48
C LYS A 342 11.73 -11.00 -18.60
N TYR A 343 10.82 -11.19 -19.55
CA TYR A 343 10.77 -10.36 -20.76
C TYR A 343 9.93 -9.09 -20.60
N PHE A 344 8.84 -9.16 -19.84
CA PHE A 344 7.92 -8.03 -19.70
C PHE A 344 8.08 -7.25 -18.41
N ARG A 345 8.86 -7.78 -17.43
CA ARG A 345 9.07 -7.14 -16.15
C ARG A 345 10.54 -7.00 -15.75
N ASN A 346 11.49 -7.30 -16.64
CA ASN A 346 12.92 -7.27 -16.36
C ASN A 346 13.28 -7.97 -15.03
N ASN A 347 12.70 -9.13 -14.78
CA ASN A 347 12.83 -9.89 -13.52
C ASN A 347 12.38 -9.10 -12.25
N ILE A 348 11.52 -8.11 -12.39
CA ILE A 348 10.86 -7.46 -11.24
C ILE A 348 9.56 -8.22 -10.94
N GLY A 349 9.49 -8.81 -9.75
CA GLY A 349 8.44 -9.76 -9.34
C GLY A 349 8.90 -11.21 -9.43
N PHE A 350 8.06 -12.11 -8.95
CA PHE A 350 8.32 -13.55 -8.93
C PHE A 350 7.22 -14.28 -9.70
N PRO A 351 7.56 -15.24 -10.59
CA PRO A 351 6.54 -16.07 -11.24
C PRO A 351 5.64 -16.74 -10.19
N ALA A 352 4.31 -16.67 -10.33
CA ALA A 352 3.39 -17.30 -9.40
C ALA A 352 3.16 -18.77 -9.81
N THR A 353 4.10 -19.61 -9.43
CA THR A 353 4.11 -21.07 -9.68
C THR A 353 3.60 -21.88 -8.48
N GLU A 354 3.24 -21.20 -7.42
CA GLU A 354 2.71 -21.75 -6.16
C GLU A 354 1.22 -21.43 -6.01
N GLY A 355 0.81 -20.91 -4.84
CA GLY A 355 -0.55 -20.52 -4.50
C GLY A 355 -0.97 -19.13 -4.96
N PHE A 356 -2.08 -18.66 -4.39
CA PHE A 356 -2.55 -17.28 -4.54
C PHE A 356 -1.94 -16.34 -3.48
N VAL A 357 -1.66 -16.87 -2.28
CA VAL A 357 -1.07 -16.11 -1.18
C VAL A 357 0.31 -15.58 -1.59
N PRO A 358 0.56 -14.26 -1.55
CA PRO A 358 1.82 -13.70 -2.02
C PRO A 358 2.98 -13.98 -1.07
N ARG A 359 4.19 -13.95 -1.62
CA ARG A 359 5.44 -14.01 -0.84
C ARG A 359 5.46 -12.89 0.19
N GLY A 360 5.94 -13.20 1.40
CA GLY A 360 6.01 -12.25 2.51
C GLY A 360 4.94 -12.44 3.58
N LEU A 361 3.85 -13.19 3.29
CA LEU A 361 2.93 -13.66 4.31
C LEU A 361 3.42 -14.97 4.94
N HIS A 362 2.99 -15.23 6.17
CA HIS A 362 3.52 -16.32 7.00
C HIS A 362 3.19 -17.72 6.47
N SER A 363 2.04 -17.90 5.83
CA SER A 363 1.64 -19.18 5.26
C SER A 363 2.26 -19.50 3.91
N TYR A 364 2.88 -18.53 3.23
CA TYR A 364 3.54 -18.78 1.96
C TYR A 364 4.67 -19.81 2.12
N ASP A 365 4.56 -20.92 1.43
CA ASP A 365 5.61 -21.95 1.37
C ASP A 365 5.56 -22.69 0.03
N ALA A 366 6.58 -22.46 -0.81
CA ALA A 366 6.73 -23.09 -2.13
C ALA A 366 6.91 -24.61 -2.07
N ASN A 367 7.22 -25.20 -0.90
CA ASN A 367 7.32 -26.63 -0.72
C ASN A 367 5.99 -27.30 -0.38
N ILE A 368 5.04 -26.54 0.18
CA ILE A 368 3.75 -27.03 0.64
C ILE A 368 2.67 -26.80 -0.41
N VAL A 369 2.45 -25.54 -0.83
CA VAL A 369 1.45 -25.20 -1.83
C VAL A 369 2.07 -25.30 -3.22
N LYS A 370 1.50 -26.16 -4.08
CA LYS A 370 1.98 -26.44 -5.43
C LYS A 370 0.99 -25.91 -6.45
N GLY A 371 1.47 -24.98 -7.28
CA GLY A 371 0.70 -24.40 -8.37
C GLY A 371 1.09 -24.97 -9.72
N TYR A 372 1.24 -24.09 -10.72
CA TYR A 372 1.33 -24.47 -12.11
C TYR A 372 2.64 -23.99 -12.74
N SER A 373 3.37 -24.90 -13.36
CA SER A 373 4.49 -24.60 -14.24
C SER A 373 4.13 -24.95 -15.69
N TYR A 374 4.75 -24.28 -16.66
CA TYR A 374 4.52 -24.53 -18.07
C TYR A 374 4.73 -26.01 -18.43
N ASN A 375 3.69 -26.66 -18.96
CA ASN A 375 3.70 -28.06 -19.31
C ASN A 375 2.75 -28.39 -20.47
N PRO A 376 3.22 -28.31 -21.73
CA PRO A 376 2.39 -28.60 -22.92
C PRO A 376 1.78 -29.99 -22.95
N GLU A 377 2.48 -30.98 -22.43
CA GLU A 377 1.94 -32.36 -22.35
C GLU A 377 0.72 -32.45 -21.46
N LYS A 378 0.78 -31.77 -20.30
CA LYS A 378 -0.36 -31.71 -19.38
C LYS A 378 -1.52 -30.93 -19.98
N VAL A 379 -1.24 -29.87 -20.75
CA VAL A 379 -2.28 -29.14 -21.50
C VAL A 379 -3.02 -30.07 -22.44
N ARG A 380 -2.30 -30.86 -23.27
CA ARG A 380 -2.91 -31.78 -24.19
C ARG A 380 -3.81 -32.82 -23.49
N GLN A 381 -3.36 -33.40 -22.38
CA GLN A 381 -4.15 -34.33 -21.57
C GLN A 381 -5.44 -33.67 -21.06
N LEU A 382 -5.34 -32.46 -20.52
CA LEU A 382 -6.47 -31.72 -19.95
C LEU A 382 -7.47 -31.25 -21.02
N LEU A 383 -7.00 -30.94 -22.25
CA LEU A 383 -7.89 -30.64 -23.36
C LEU A 383 -8.72 -31.86 -23.78
N ILE A 384 -8.13 -33.07 -23.78
CA ILE A 384 -8.87 -34.32 -24.03
C ILE A 384 -9.91 -34.53 -22.93
N GLU A 385 -9.53 -34.38 -21.65
CA GLU A 385 -10.42 -34.50 -20.50
C GLU A 385 -11.58 -33.49 -20.55
N ALA A 386 -11.31 -32.26 -21.02
CA ALA A 386 -12.30 -31.23 -21.21
C ALA A 386 -13.24 -31.47 -22.43
N GLY A 387 -12.96 -32.48 -23.26
CA GLY A 387 -13.75 -32.78 -24.45
C GLY A 387 -13.35 -31.98 -25.68
N TYR A 388 -12.19 -31.31 -25.66
CA TYR A 388 -11.66 -30.49 -26.77
C TYR A 388 -10.28 -30.99 -27.23
N PRO A 389 -10.14 -32.23 -27.72
CA PRO A 389 -8.85 -32.75 -28.18
C PRO A 389 -8.29 -31.83 -29.27
N ASP A 390 -7.01 -31.43 -29.11
CA ASP A 390 -6.33 -30.45 -29.97
C ASP A 390 -7.09 -29.10 -30.13
N GLY A 391 -7.88 -28.70 -29.12
CA GLY A 391 -8.68 -27.48 -29.14
C GLY A 391 -9.86 -27.47 -30.13
N LYS A 392 -10.18 -28.61 -30.76
CA LYS A 392 -11.23 -28.70 -31.77
C LYS A 392 -12.61 -28.43 -31.17
N ASN A 393 -13.40 -27.60 -31.91
CA ASN A 393 -14.76 -27.21 -31.52
C ASN A 393 -14.89 -26.49 -30.18
N MET A 394 -13.78 -25.97 -29.62
CA MET A 394 -13.82 -25.18 -28.41
C MET A 394 -14.47 -23.81 -28.70
N PRO A 395 -15.49 -23.39 -27.93
CA PRO A 395 -16.06 -22.05 -28.05
C PRO A 395 -15.03 -20.95 -27.81
N GLU A 396 -15.26 -19.78 -28.42
CA GLU A 396 -14.39 -18.60 -28.21
C GLU A 396 -14.34 -18.20 -26.74
N ILE A 397 -13.13 -17.95 -26.26
CA ILE A 397 -12.86 -17.44 -24.90
C ILE A 397 -12.35 -16.00 -25.06
N THR A 398 -13.05 -15.05 -24.43
CA THR A 398 -12.61 -13.65 -24.41
C THR A 398 -12.02 -13.31 -23.04
N LEU A 399 -10.77 -12.82 -23.04
CA LEU A 399 -10.07 -12.29 -21.88
C LEU A 399 -10.13 -10.76 -21.87
N HIS A 400 -10.76 -10.21 -20.84
CA HIS A 400 -10.92 -8.76 -20.67
C HIS A 400 -9.78 -8.16 -19.84
N THR A 401 -9.22 -7.04 -20.30
CA THR A 401 -8.07 -6.38 -19.69
C THR A 401 -8.08 -4.87 -19.91
N THR A 402 -7.03 -4.20 -19.44
CA THR A 402 -6.73 -2.79 -19.76
C THR A 402 -5.44 -2.71 -20.57
N GLU A 403 -5.21 -1.57 -21.23
CA GLU A 403 -4.02 -1.30 -22.03
C GLU A 403 -2.71 -1.59 -21.30
N LEU A 404 -2.66 -1.29 -20.00
CA LEU A 404 -1.48 -1.50 -19.15
C LEU A 404 -0.93 -2.94 -19.18
N TYR A 405 -1.78 -3.93 -19.41
CA TYR A 405 -1.41 -5.35 -19.36
C TYR A 405 -1.39 -6.03 -20.73
N LEU A 406 -1.69 -5.29 -21.80
CA LEU A 406 -1.91 -5.85 -23.14
C LEU A 406 -0.73 -6.70 -23.62
N GLU A 407 0.48 -6.16 -23.63
CA GLU A 407 1.68 -6.87 -24.11
C GLU A 407 1.94 -8.20 -23.38
N GLN A 408 1.73 -8.21 -22.04
CA GLN A 408 1.89 -9.44 -21.25
C GLN A 408 0.84 -10.49 -21.60
N LEU A 409 -0.39 -10.05 -21.88
CA LEU A 409 -1.49 -10.95 -22.20
C LEU A 409 -1.44 -11.44 -23.63
N GLU A 410 -0.91 -10.67 -24.57
CA GLU A 410 -0.60 -11.12 -25.93
C GLU A 410 0.47 -12.22 -25.93
N PHE A 411 1.47 -12.12 -25.06
CA PHE A 411 2.42 -13.20 -24.83
C PHE A 411 1.71 -14.48 -24.34
N ILE A 412 0.82 -14.36 -23.35
CA ILE A 412 0.05 -15.50 -22.84
C ILE A 412 -0.83 -16.07 -23.96
N GLN A 413 -1.53 -15.23 -24.71
CA GLN A 413 -2.37 -15.62 -25.84
C GLN A 413 -1.57 -16.42 -26.87
N SER A 414 -0.38 -15.94 -27.24
CA SER A 414 0.51 -16.63 -28.18
C SER A 414 0.90 -18.02 -27.69
N GLN A 415 1.33 -18.13 -26.41
CA GLN A 415 1.71 -19.43 -25.85
C GLN A 415 0.53 -20.40 -25.68
N LEU A 416 -0.64 -19.90 -25.33
CA LEU A 416 -1.86 -20.69 -25.29
C LEU A 416 -2.24 -21.21 -26.70
N ALA A 417 -2.09 -20.38 -27.73
CA ALA A 417 -2.34 -20.77 -29.12
C ALA A 417 -1.37 -21.88 -29.61
N GLU A 418 -0.10 -21.84 -29.20
CA GLU A 418 0.87 -22.92 -29.43
C GLU A 418 0.42 -24.25 -28.83
N ASN A 419 -0.42 -24.20 -27.79
CA ASN A 419 -1.01 -25.35 -27.11
C ASN A 419 -2.48 -25.60 -27.53
N ASN A 420 -2.92 -25.07 -28.69
CA ASN A 420 -4.27 -25.21 -29.23
C ASN A 420 -5.39 -24.61 -28.35
N ILE A 421 -5.07 -23.64 -27.49
CA ILE A 421 -6.05 -22.86 -26.73
C ILE A 421 -6.09 -21.44 -27.34
N HIS A 422 -7.13 -21.15 -28.09
CA HIS A 422 -7.30 -19.85 -28.74
C HIS A 422 -8.18 -18.94 -27.89
N ILE A 423 -7.61 -17.82 -27.43
CA ILE A 423 -8.35 -16.78 -26.70
C ILE A 423 -8.32 -15.47 -27.48
N LYS A 424 -9.35 -14.65 -27.29
CA LYS A 424 -9.43 -13.28 -27.79
C LYS A 424 -9.16 -12.32 -26.65
N ILE A 425 -8.40 -11.25 -26.87
CA ILE A 425 -8.20 -10.18 -25.90
C ILE A 425 -9.14 -9.02 -26.22
N SER A 426 -9.85 -8.54 -25.19
CA SER A 426 -10.66 -7.32 -25.23
C SER A 426 -10.06 -6.30 -24.29
N VAL A 427 -9.75 -5.10 -24.82
CA VAL A 427 -9.16 -4.01 -24.03
C VAL A 427 -10.25 -3.03 -23.63
N ASP A 428 -10.43 -2.85 -22.34
CA ASP A 428 -11.43 -1.97 -21.73
C ASP A 428 -10.78 -0.81 -20.96
N LYS A 429 -11.53 0.27 -20.76
CA LYS A 429 -11.14 1.29 -19.77
C LYS A 429 -11.23 0.69 -18.38
N SER A 430 -10.31 1.08 -17.48
CA SER A 430 -10.24 0.54 -16.11
C SER A 430 -11.56 0.62 -15.32
N SER A 431 -12.36 1.69 -15.52
CA SER A 431 -13.68 1.84 -14.89
C SER A 431 -14.69 0.84 -15.43
N VAL A 432 -14.70 0.62 -16.74
CA VAL A 432 -15.61 -0.34 -17.43
C VAL A 432 -15.28 -1.76 -16.97
N LEU A 433 -13.99 -2.16 -17.05
CA LEU A 433 -13.54 -3.48 -16.58
C LEU A 433 -13.95 -3.73 -15.13
N ARG A 434 -13.75 -2.74 -14.25
CA ARG A 434 -14.09 -2.88 -12.83
C ARG A 434 -15.59 -3.06 -12.62
N GLN A 435 -16.42 -2.28 -13.30
CA GLN A 435 -17.86 -2.38 -13.23
C GLN A 435 -18.36 -3.73 -13.75
N ALA A 436 -17.96 -4.13 -14.96
CA ALA A 436 -18.41 -5.36 -15.60
C ALA A 436 -17.99 -6.61 -14.81
N VAL A 437 -16.77 -6.62 -14.23
CA VAL A 437 -16.35 -7.71 -13.33
C VAL A 437 -17.17 -7.71 -12.05
N GLY A 438 -17.46 -6.55 -11.45
CA GLY A 438 -18.31 -6.42 -10.27
C GLY A 438 -19.76 -6.84 -10.49
N SER A 439 -20.28 -6.67 -11.71
CA SER A 439 -21.64 -7.04 -12.12
C SER A 439 -21.73 -8.45 -12.76
N CYS A 440 -20.63 -9.23 -12.76
CA CYS A 440 -20.56 -10.58 -13.34
C CYS A 440 -20.87 -10.63 -14.85
N GLU A 441 -20.54 -9.58 -15.59
CA GLU A 441 -20.74 -9.47 -17.04
C GLU A 441 -19.60 -10.11 -17.84
N TYR A 442 -18.43 -10.32 -17.21
CA TYR A 442 -17.24 -10.91 -17.82
C TYR A 442 -16.89 -12.25 -17.16
N ASN A 443 -16.66 -13.27 -18.00
CA ASN A 443 -16.32 -14.61 -17.54
C ASN A 443 -14.83 -14.79 -17.28
N PHE A 444 -13.93 -14.07 -18.02
CA PHE A 444 -12.49 -14.18 -17.90
C PHE A 444 -11.84 -12.79 -17.96
N PHE A 445 -11.12 -12.41 -16.94
CA PHE A 445 -10.67 -11.02 -16.77
C PHE A 445 -9.33 -10.91 -16.04
N LYS A 446 -8.55 -9.88 -16.36
CA LYS A 446 -7.33 -9.50 -15.63
C LYS A 446 -7.67 -8.78 -14.33
N LYS A 447 -7.05 -9.21 -13.25
CA LYS A 447 -7.18 -8.59 -11.93
C LYS A 447 -5.87 -8.63 -11.17
N SER A 448 -5.78 -7.85 -10.09
CA SER A 448 -4.75 -7.95 -9.06
C SER A 448 -5.37 -7.72 -7.69
N TRP A 449 -4.73 -8.26 -6.68
CA TRP A 449 -5.08 -7.98 -5.29
C TRP A 449 -3.85 -7.48 -4.54
N VAL A 450 -3.99 -6.37 -3.88
CA VAL A 450 -3.02 -5.81 -2.93
C VAL A 450 -3.61 -5.99 -1.54
N ALA A 451 -2.86 -6.57 -0.63
CA ALA A 451 -3.35 -6.76 0.73
C ALA A 451 -3.52 -5.40 1.43
N ASP A 452 -4.67 -5.21 2.07
CA ASP A 452 -4.98 -4.01 2.85
C ASP A 452 -4.28 -4.02 4.21
N TYR A 453 -4.05 -5.22 4.75
CA TYR A 453 -3.29 -5.51 5.98
C TYR A 453 -2.56 -6.83 5.83
N ALA A 454 -1.55 -7.05 6.64
CA ALA A 454 -0.67 -8.21 6.55
C ALA A 454 -1.29 -9.42 7.26
N ASP A 455 -2.22 -10.09 6.58
CA ASP A 455 -2.82 -11.35 6.98
C ASP A 455 -3.31 -12.09 5.73
N GLU A 456 -3.21 -13.43 5.73
CA GLU A 456 -3.65 -14.30 4.65
C GLU A 456 -5.16 -14.24 4.44
N GLU A 457 -5.93 -14.00 5.50
CA GLU A 457 -7.36 -13.81 5.44
C GLU A 457 -7.72 -12.73 4.42
N ASN A 458 -6.98 -11.62 4.35
CA ASN A 458 -7.21 -10.55 3.38
C ASN A 458 -7.13 -11.04 1.92
N CYS A 459 -6.24 -11.99 1.63
CA CYS A 459 -6.11 -12.57 0.30
C CYS A 459 -7.15 -13.67 0.04
N LEU A 460 -7.39 -14.55 1.00
CA LEU A 460 -8.23 -15.73 0.82
C LEU A 460 -9.74 -15.42 0.96
N SER A 461 -10.09 -14.29 1.60
CA SER A 461 -11.47 -13.78 1.65
C SER A 461 -12.08 -13.50 0.26
N LEU A 462 -11.23 -13.31 -0.78
CA LEU A 462 -11.64 -13.17 -2.17
C LEU A 462 -12.31 -14.44 -2.73
N PHE A 463 -12.18 -15.56 -2.05
CA PHE A 463 -12.70 -16.87 -2.51
C PHE A 463 -13.70 -17.48 -1.54
N TYR A 464 -14.00 -16.79 -0.44
CA TYR A 464 -15.04 -17.19 0.50
C TYR A 464 -16.43 -16.98 -0.11
N SER A 465 -17.29 -18.00 -0.07
CA SER A 465 -18.54 -17.98 -0.81
C SER A 465 -19.57 -16.96 -0.31
N LYS A 466 -19.43 -16.46 0.92
CA LYS A 466 -20.29 -15.39 1.45
C LYS A 466 -19.88 -13.99 0.96
N ASN A 467 -18.73 -13.87 0.27
CA ASN A 467 -18.18 -12.63 -0.21
C ASN A 467 -18.39 -12.39 -1.72
N PHE A 468 -19.40 -12.98 -2.33
CA PHE A 468 -19.70 -12.77 -3.76
C PHE A 468 -19.94 -11.30 -4.10
N THR A 469 -19.42 -10.88 -5.24
CA THR A 469 -19.79 -9.58 -5.81
C THR A 469 -21.30 -9.50 -6.11
N PRO A 470 -21.93 -8.33 -5.99
CA PRO A 470 -21.35 -7.01 -5.70
C PRO A 470 -21.16 -6.69 -4.20
N ILE A 471 -21.57 -7.59 -3.29
CA ILE A 471 -21.55 -7.33 -1.83
C ILE A 471 -20.12 -7.45 -1.28
N GLY A 472 -19.32 -8.40 -1.78
CA GLY A 472 -17.97 -8.67 -1.33
C GLY A 472 -16.98 -8.83 -2.50
N PRO A 473 -15.71 -9.16 -2.21
CA PRO A 473 -14.63 -9.18 -3.19
C PRO A 473 -14.45 -10.51 -3.93
N ASN A 474 -15.35 -11.50 -3.79
CA ASN A 474 -15.26 -12.75 -4.53
C ASN A 474 -15.78 -12.57 -5.97
N TYR A 475 -14.91 -12.06 -6.84
CA TYR A 475 -15.21 -11.79 -8.26
C TYR A 475 -15.37 -13.05 -9.11
N THR A 476 -14.85 -14.18 -8.64
CA THR A 476 -14.92 -15.46 -9.35
C THR A 476 -16.20 -16.23 -9.05
N HIS A 477 -16.94 -15.84 -8.03
CA HIS A 477 -18.05 -16.59 -7.44
C HIS A 477 -17.66 -18.04 -7.12
N TYR A 478 -16.36 -18.24 -6.81
CA TYR A 478 -15.88 -19.55 -6.37
C TYR A 478 -16.61 -19.98 -5.11
N ARG A 479 -17.03 -21.24 -5.11
CA ARG A 479 -17.72 -21.87 -4.00
C ARG A 479 -17.18 -23.27 -3.80
N ASN A 480 -16.63 -23.53 -2.64
CA ASN A 480 -16.21 -24.85 -2.20
C ASN A 480 -16.51 -24.98 -0.70
N PRO A 481 -17.38 -25.90 -0.27
CA PRO A 481 -17.74 -26.04 1.15
C PRO A 481 -16.54 -26.34 2.06
N ASP A 482 -15.55 -27.11 1.60
CA ASP A 482 -14.36 -27.41 2.39
C ASP A 482 -13.49 -26.15 2.58
N PHE A 483 -13.38 -25.32 1.53
CA PHE A 483 -12.72 -24.03 1.63
C PHE A 483 -13.43 -23.12 2.64
N ASP A 484 -14.76 -23.02 2.58
CA ASP A 484 -15.55 -22.17 3.47
C ASP A 484 -15.39 -22.60 4.94
N ILE A 485 -15.45 -23.92 5.22
CA ILE A 485 -15.23 -24.47 6.56
C ILE A 485 -13.82 -24.14 7.09
N LEU A 486 -12.79 -24.29 6.24
CA LEU A 486 -11.43 -23.97 6.62
C LEU A 486 -11.25 -22.46 6.88
N PHE A 487 -11.88 -21.61 6.06
CA PHE A 487 -11.86 -20.17 6.22
C PHE A 487 -12.48 -19.73 7.55
N GLU A 488 -13.71 -20.20 7.85
CA GLU A 488 -14.42 -19.89 9.09
C GLU A 488 -13.68 -20.38 10.34
N LYS A 489 -12.91 -21.45 10.20
CA LYS A 489 -12.04 -21.94 11.27
C LYS A 489 -10.77 -21.09 11.41
N ALA A 490 -10.11 -20.75 10.28
CA ALA A 490 -8.85 -20.02 10.30
C ALA A 490 -8.99 -18.62 10.88
N ILE A 491 -10.07 -17.90 10.57
CA ILE A 491 -10.30 -16.53 11.07
C ILE A 491 -10.54 -16.47 12.59
N LYS A 492 -10.89 -17.59 13.23
CA LYS A 492 -11.12 -17.69 14.68
C LYS A 492 -9.94 -18.32 15.43
N GLU A 493 -8.98 -18.90 14.70
CA GLU A 493 -7.84 -19.61 15.29
C GLU A 493 -6.82 -18.62 15.86
N GLN A 494 -6.40 -18.85 17.10
CA GLN A 494 -5.40 -18.03 17.80
C GLN A 494 -3.97 -18.62 17.71
N ASN A 495 -3.87 -19.92 17.44
CA ASN A 495 -2.57 -20.57 17.27
C ASN A 495 -2.08 -20.33 15.83
N THR A 496 -1.01 -19.56 15.69
CA THR A 496 -0.45 -19.15 14.39
C THR A 496 -0.01 -20.32 13.51
N GLU A 497 0.51 -21.41 14.09
CA GLU A 497 0.93 -22.58 13.30
C GLU A 497 -0.27 -23.40 12.80
N VAL A 498 -1.32 -23.52 13.61
CA VAL A 498 -2.58 -24.14 13.17
C VAL A 498 -3.24 -23.28 12.09
N GLN A 499 -3.28 -21.97 12.26
CA GLN A 499 -3.81 -21.02 11.31
C GLN A 499 -3.06 -21.09 9.97
N LYS A 500 -1.74 -21.05 10.00
CA LYS A 500 -0.87 -21.23 8.83
C LYS A 500 -1.23 -22.50 8.04
N PHE A 501 -1.36 -23.62 8.72
CA PHE A 501 -1.73 -24.88 8.09
C PHE A 501 -3.12 -24.83 7.43
N LEU A 502 -4.10 -24.17 8.06
CA LEU A 502 -5.44 -23.99 7.49
C LEU A 502 -5.37 -23.15 6.21
N TYR A 503 -4.64 -22.04 6.22
CA TYR A 503 -4.45 -21.18 5.05
C TYR A 503 -3.74 -21.92 3.90
N GLN A 504 -2.70 -22.70 4.19
CA GLN A 504 -2.03 -23.52 3.19
C GLN A 504 -2.96 -24.53 2.53
N LYS A 505 -3.84 -25.18 3.31
CA LYS A 505 -4.85 -26.09 2.76
C LYS A 505 -5.84 -25.36 1.86
N MET A 506 -6.32 -24.19 2.28
CA MET A 506 -7.24 -23.38 1.49
C MET A 506 -6.62 -22.94 0.17
N ASP A 507 -5.38 -22.47 0.21
CA ASP A 507 -4.65 -22.02 -0.98
C ASP A 507 -4.45 -23.21 -1.96
N GLN A 508 -4.13 -24.40 -1.46
CA GLN A 508 -4.01 -25.59 -2.30
C GLN A 508 -5.36 -26.02 -2.91
N LEU A 509 -6.49 -25.93 -2.16
CA LEU A 509 -7.82 -26.20 -2.71
C LEU A 509 -8.17 -25.23 -3.84
N LEU A 510 -7.91 -23.94 -3.63
CA LEU A 510 -8.14 -22.90 -4.62
C LEU A 510 -7.37 -23.18 -5.91
N ILE A 511 -6.07 -23.48 -5.81
CA ILE A 511 -5.23 -23.81 -6.96
C ILE A 511 -5.75 -25.07 -7.67
N ASN A 512 -6.10 -26.12 -6.93
CA ASN A 512 -6.63 -27.35 -7.50
C ASN A 512 -7.92 -27.14 -8.29
N ASP A 513 -8.81 -26.25 -7.84
CA ASP A 513 -10.08 -25.95 -8.50
C ASP A 513 -9.95 -24.91 -9.63
N ALA A 514 -8.83 -24.19 -9.66
CA ALA A 514 -8.44 -23.27 -10.72
C ALA A 514 -9.51 -22.21 -11.10
N PRO A 515 -10.18 -21.51 -10.17
CA PRO A 515 -11.01 -20.36 -10.53
C PRO A 515 -10.17 -19.13 -10.90
N ILE A 516 -8.86 -19.24 -10.80
CA ILE A 516 -7.90 -18.20 -11.14
C ILE A 516 -6.71 -18.76 -11.92
N VAL A 517 -5.99 -17.85 -12.58
CA VAL A 517 -4.69 -18.11 -13.19
C VAL A 517 -3.69 -17.12 -12.56
N PRO A 518 -2.96 -17.52 -11.51
CA PRO A 518 -1.90 -16.68 -10.93
C PRO A 518 -0.83 -16.37 -11.97
N LEU A 519 -0.38 -15.12 -12.06
CA LEU A 519 0.62 -14.67 -13.02
C LEU A 519 1.98 -14.46 -12.37
N TYR A 520 2.03 -13.54 -11.41
CA TYR A 520 3.24 -13.23 -10.64
C TYR A 520 2.90 -12.59 -9.29
N TYR A 521 3.81 -12.74 -8.34
CA TYR A 521 3.85 -11.96 -7.11
C TYR A 521 4.68 -10.72 -7.34
N ASP A 522 4.13 -9.55 -7.01
CA ASP A 522 4.77 -8.29 -7.37
C ASP A 522 5.92 -7.91 -6.43
N GLN A 523 6.76 -7.01 -6.89
CA GLN A 523 7.79 -6.32 -6.11
C GLN A 523 7.63 -4.82 -6.26
N VAL A 524 7.75 -4.12 -5.14
CA VAL A 524 7.98 -2.69 -5.17
C VAL A 524 9.46 -2.42 -5.44
N ILE A 525 9.72 -1.51 -6.35
CA ILE A 525 11.06 -0.98 -6.59
C ILE A 525 11.12 0.50 -6.23
N ARG A 526 12.21 0.90 -5.60
CA ARG A 526 12.52 2.30 -5.31
C ARG A 526 13.92 2.63 -5.78
N LEU A 527 14.04 3.71 -6.52
CA LEU A 527 15.32 4.28 -6.90
C LEU A 527 15.65 5.39 -5.90
N VAL A 528 16.69 5.20 -5.08
CA VAL A 528 17.01 6.04 -3.93
C VAL A 528 18.42 6.60 -4.06
N HIS A 529 18.61 7.89 -3.81
CA HIS A 529 19.94 8.50 -3.78
C HIS A 529 20.81 7.88 -2.68
N LYS A 530 22.11 7.68 -2.98
CA LYS A 530 23.09 7.07 -2.05
C LYS A 530 23.40 7.90 -0.80
N ASN A 531 23.03 9.17 -0.77
CA ASN A 531 23.15 10.01 0.41
C ASN A 531 22.01 9.79 1.43
N ILE A 532 21.07 8.91 1.11
CA ILE A 532 19.99 8.49 2.00
C ILE A 532 20.39 7.16 2.66
N SER A 533 20.33 7.09 3.98
CA SER A 533 20.57 5.88 4.77
C SER A 533 19.42 5.58 5.72
N ASP A 534 19.43 4.42 6.33
CA ASP A 534 18.40 3.92 7.26
C ASP A 534 16.98 3.96 6.67
N PHE A 535 16.89 3.85 5.34
CA PHE A 535 15.64 3.82 4.61
C PHE A 535 15.22 2.37 4.35
N SER A 536 14.39 1.86 5.22
CA SER A 536 13.88 0.49 5.15
C SER A 536 12.74 0.32 4.13
N THR A 537 12.46 -0.93 3.81
CA THR A 537 11.33 -1.35 3.00
C THR A 537 10.53 -2.42 3.75
N ASN A 538 9.25 -2.58 3.38
CA ASN A 538 8.37 -3.60 3.95
C ASN A 538 7.39 -4.10 2.89
N PRO A 539 6.86 -5.33 3.03
CA PRO A 539 5.97 -5.91 2.02
C PRO A 539 4.61 -5.21 1.85
N MET A 540 4.19 -4.35 2.78
CA MET A 540 3.02 -3.48 2.66
C MET A 540 3.30 -2.20 1.87
N ASN A 541 4.53 -1.97 1.42
CA ASN A 541 4.97 -0.73 0.78
C ASN A 541 4.72 0.54 1.61
N LEU A 542 4.66 0.43 2.93
CA LEU A 542 4.52 1.60 3.80
C LEU A 542 5.79 2.45 3.75
N LEU A 543 5.61 3.75 3.61
CA LEU A 543 6.72 4.71 3.63
C LEU A 543 7.00 5.10 5.09
N LYS A 544 8.14 4.65 5.64
CA LYS A 544 8.58 4.94 7.02
C LYS A 544 9.78 5.88 6.98
N LEU A 545 9.59 7.15 7.28
CA LEU A 545 10.62 8.17 7.16
C LEU A 545 11.21 8.64 8.49
N LYS A 546 10.68 8.20 9.63
CA LYS A 546 11.14 8.65 10.95
C LYS A 546 12.61 8.28 11.28
N LEU A 547 13.09 7.15 10.72
CA LEU A 547 14.47 6.67 10.94
C LEU A 547 15.43 7.11 9.81
N VAL A 548 14.92 7.64 8.73
CA VAL A 548 15.72 8.00 7.54
C VAL A 548 16.67 9.13 7.87
N LYS A 549 17.92 8.95 7.45
CA LYS A 549 18.99 9.96 7.55
C LYS A 549 19.41 10.41 6.16
N LYS A 550 19.74 11.68 6.03
CA LYS A 550 20.23 12.28 4.79
C LYS A 550 21.54 12.99 5.04
N VAL A 551 22.58 12.58 4.33
CA VAL A 551 23.85 13.28 4.35
C VAL A 551 23.76 14.44 3.34
N ASN A 552 23.89 15.68 3.81
CA ASN A 552 23.95 16.85 2.94
C ASN A 552 25.26 16.79 2.14
N SER A 553 25.16 16.73 0.81
CA SER A 553 26.29 16.72 -0.12
C SER A 553 26.89 18.12 -0.30
#